data_76a59019cbef8c0f14ff3b76f4938fea
#
_entry.id   76a59019cbef8c0f14ff3b76f4938fea
#
_cell.length_a   1.000
_cell.length_b   1.000
_cell.length_c   1.000
_cell.angle_alpha   90.00
_cell.angle_beta   90.00
_cell.angle_gamma   90.00
#
_symmetry.space_group_name_H-M   'P 1'
#
loop_
_entity.id
_entity.type
_entity.pdbx_description
1 polymer ?
#
loop_
_entity_poly.entity_id
_entity_poly.type
_entity_poly.pdbx_seq_one_letter_code
_entity_poly.pdbx_strand_id
1 'polypeptide(L)'
;MKTMENPPQTSLIELTIDGSCAQIELAREDKFNALNVDMITELIEVFEWTKDRSAGYLDALEDANGQPYLRTLVLSGRGKHFCAGADINMMRDAGANTPEENRKDSERLDRLFNGLW
;
A
#
# COMPACT_ATOMS: atom_id res chain seq x y z
N MET A 1 -15.92 11.64 -14.50
CA MET A 1 -14.61 11.06 -14.33
C MET A 1 -14.12 11.31 -12.93
N LYS A 2 -13.56 10.30 -12.36
CA LYS A 2 -12.94 10.50 -11.09
C LYS A 2 -11.77 11.44 -11.29
N THR A 3 -11.82 12.58 -10.68
CA THR A 3 -10.72 13.51 -10.77
C THR A 3 -9.48 12.85 -10.18
N MET A 4 -8.33 13.36 -10.53
CA MET A 4 -7.11 12.93 -9.89
C MET A 4 -7.13 13.40 -8.49
N GLU A 5 -7.80 12.62 -7.70
CA GLU A 5 -7.84 12.87 -6.29
C GLU A 5 -6.43 12.91 -5.71
N ASN A 6 -6.28 13.64 -4.66
CA ASN A 6 -5.03 13.61 -3.91
C ASN A 6 -4.75 12.20 -3.44
N PRO A 7 -3.46 11.80 -3.37
CA PRO A 7 -3.13 10.52 -2.79
C PRO A 7 -3.67 10.38 -1.36
N PRO A 8 -3.94 9.15 -0.91
CA PRO A 8 -4.37 8.94 0.47
C PRO A 8 -3.38 9.52 1.48
N GLN A 9 -3.89 10.06 2.56
CA GLN A 9 -3.06 10.52 3.67
C GLN A 9 -2.57 9.31 4.44
N THR A 10 -1.27 9.25 4.68
CA THR A 10 -0.65 8.12 5.38
C THR A 10 0.30 8.60 6.46
N SER A 11 0.49 7.79 7.50
CA SER A 11 1.41 8.10 8.59
C SER A 11 2.50 7.04 8.78
N LEU A 12 2.24 5.79 8.38
CA LEU A 12 3.19 4.69 8.53
C LEU A 12 3.89 4.30 7.24
N ILE A 13 3.45 4.88 6.13
CA ILE A 13 4.12 4.75 4.85
C ILE A 13 4.22 6.12 4.22
N GLU A 14 5.16 6.28 3.31
CA GLU A 14 5.31 7.52 2.57
C GLU A 14 5.16 7.25 1.09
N LEU A 15 4.24 7.95 0.47
CA LEU A 15 3.98 7.84 -0.97
C LEU A 15 4.55 9.06 -1.68
N THR A 16 5.38 8.82 -2.67
CA THR A 16 5.97 9.85 -3.51
C THR A 16 5.69 9.53 -4.96
N ILE A 17 5.20 10.51 -5.70
CA ILE A 17 4.94 10.36 -7.13
C ILE A 17 6.01 11.11 -7.90
N ASP A 18 6.70 10.40 -8.78
CA ASP A 18 7.72 10.98 -9.63
C ASP A 18 7.41 10.58 -11.08
N GLY A 19 6.72 11.49 -11.79
CA GLY A 19 6.28 11.21 -13.15
C GLY A 19 5.36 10.01 -13.20
N SER A 20 5.77 8.95 -13.88
CA SER A 20 4.98 7.73 -14.00
C SER A 20 5.35 6.67 -12.95
N CYS A 21 6.16 7.03 -11.97
CA CYS A 21 6.60 6.11 -10.93
C CYS A 21 5.97 6.49 -9.58
N ALA A 22 5.37 5.52 -8.92
CA ALA A 22 4.90 5.65 -7.55
C ALA A 22 5.91 4.97 -6.64
N GLN A 23 6.44 5.72 -5.68
CA GLN A 23 7.38 5.21 -4.69
C GLN A 23 6.68 5.12 -3.36
N ILE A 24 6.63 3.92 -2.80
CA ILE A 24 6.00 3.66 -1.52
C ILE A 24 7.08 3.19 -0.56
N GLU A 25 7.32 3.96 0.50
CA GLU A 25 8.33 3.64 1.48
C GLU A 25 7.66 3.27 2.81
N LEU A 26 7.97 2.08 3.31
CA LEU A 26 7.53 1.67 4.65
C LEU A 26 8.31 2.49 5.67
N ALA A 27 7.62 3.20 6.54
CA ALA A 27 8.21 4.20 7.42
C ALA A 27 7.94 3.90 8.90
N ARG A 28 8.23 2.68 9.30
CA ARG A 28 8.06 2.22 10.68
C ARG A 28 9.34 1.59 11.18
N GLU A 29 10.43 2.37 11.12
CA GLU A 29 11.78 1.89 11.44
C GLU A 29 11.92 1.35 12.86
N ASP A 30 11.24 1.96 13.81
CA ASP A 30 11.29 1.56 15.21
C ASP A 30 10.78 0.13 15.44
N LYS A 31 10.04 -0.42 14.49
CA LYS A 31 9.54 -1.80 14.50
C LYS A 31 10.06 -2.59 13.31
N PHE A 32 11.18 -2.17 12.72
CA PHE A 32 11.79 -2.83 11.57
C PHE A 32 10.82 -2.96 10.39
N ASN A 33 9.90 -2.00 10.25
CA ASN A 33 8.86 -1.96 9.22
C ASN A 33 7.91 -3.17 9.28
N ALA A 34 7.71 -3.72 10.47
CA ALA A 34 6.73 -4.79 10.65
C ALA A 34 5.32 -4.29 10.37
N LEU A 35 4.51 -5.12 9.75
CA LEU A 35 3.16 -4.76 9.30
C LEU A 35 2.17 -4.92 10.46
N ASN A 36 1.56 -3.83 10.87
CA ASN A 36 0.41 -3.85 11.77
C ASN A 36 -0.86 -3.54 10.99
N VAL A 37 -2.01 -3.57 11.66
CA VAL A 37 -3.31 -3.37 11.00
C VAL A 37 -3.39 -2.02 10.31
N ASP A 38 -2.93 -0.96 10.98
CA ASP A 38 -3.00 0.39 10.40
C ASP A 38 -2.14 0.51 9.15
N MET A 39 -0.94 -0.05 9.18
CA MET A 39 -0.03 -0.03 8.04
C MET A 39 -0.59 -0.83 6.86
N ILE A 40 -1.17 -1.99 7.15
CA ILE A 40 -1.82 -2.81 6.12
C ILE A 40 -2.97 -2.03 5.48
N THR A 41 -3.77 -1.34 6.29
CA THR A 41 -4.88 -0.53 5.79
C THR A 41 -4.38 0.59 4.89
N GLU A 42 -3.33 1.30 5.31
CA GLU A 42 -2.73 2.36 4.51
C GLU A 42 -2.19 1.83 3.17
N LEU A 43 -1.53 0.67 3.22
CA LEU A 43 -1.01 0.06 2.00
C LEU A 43 -2.12 -0.33 1.03
N ILE A 44 -3.22 -0.90 1.53
CA ILE A 44 -4.36 -1.25 0.69
C ILE A 44 -4.92 -0.01 0.01
N GLU A 45 -5.11 1.06 0.76
CA GLU A 45 -5.62 2.32 0.20
C GLU A 45 -4.71 2.88 -0.88
N VAL A 46 -3.40 2.86 -0.62
CA VAL A 46 -2.42 3.36 -1.59
C VAL A 46 -2.39 2.47 -2.83
N PHE A 47 -2.42 1.16 -2.67
CA PHE A 47 -2.42 0.25 -3.81
C PHE A 47 -3.68 0.44 -4.67
N GLU A 48 -4.84 0.63 -4.05
CA GLU A 48 -6.07 0.90 -4.79
C GLU A 48 -5.97 2.22 -5.56
N TRP A 49 -5.42 3.24 -4.92
CA TRP A 49 -5.23 4.54 -5.56
C TRP A 49 -4.27 4.43 -6.75
N THR A 50 -3.14 3.73 -6.58
CA THR A 50 -2.15 3.58 -7.65
C THR A 50 -2.73 2.74 -8.79
N LYS A 51 -3.55 1.75 -8.48
CA LYS A 51 -4.21 0.94 -9.50
C LYS A 51 -5.14 1.79 -10.36
N ASP A 52 -5.92 2.66 -9.73
CA ASP A 52 -6.81 3.57 -10.46
C ASP A 52 -6.01 4.53 -11.34
N ARG A 53 -4.81 4.86 -10.94
CA ARG A 53 -3.92 5.78 -11.65
C ARG A 53 -3.06 5.08 -12.68
N SER A 54 -3.10 3.76 -12.72
CA SER A 54 -2.30 2.95 -13.63
C SER A 54 -2.77 3.11 -15.08
N ALA A 55 -1.83 3.08 -16.01
CA ALA A 55 -2.16 3.09 -17.43
C ALA A 55 -2.87 1.79 -17.86
N GLY A 56 -2.66 0.70 -17.14
CA GLY A 56 -3.22 -0.58 -17.54
C GLY A 56 -2.75 -1.00 -18.92
N TYR A 57 -3.71 -1.21 -19.81
CA TYR A 57 -3.42 -1.58 -21.20
C TYR A 57 -3.46 -0.40 -22.16
N LEU A 58 -3.52 0.82 -21.64
CA LEU A 58 -3.57 2.00 -22.48
C LEU A 58 -2.21 2.30 -23.07
N ASP A 59 -2.19 2.71 -24.33
CA ASP A 59 -0.96 3.15 -24.99
C ASP A 59 -0.60 4.58 -24.61
N ALA A 60 -1.57 5.35 -24.09
CA ALA A 60 -1.35 6.72 -23.72
C ALA A 60 -0.44 6.84 -22.51
N LEU A 61 0.47 7.82 -22.55
CA LEU A 61 1.36 8.11 -21.42
C LEU A 61 0.72 9.05 -20.41
N GLU A 62 -0.23 9.84 -20.85
CA GLU A 62 -0.86 10.87 -20.05
C GLU A 62 -2.37 10.83 -20.23
N ASP A 63 -3.09 11.29 -19.19
CA ASP A 63 -4.53 11.42 -19.28
C ASP A 63 -4.92 12.69 -20.04
N ALA A 64 -6.23 12.96 -20.13
CA ALA A 64 -6.73 14.11 -20.88
C ALA A 64 -6.27 15.46 -20.31
N ASN A 65 -5.82 15.49 -19.07
CA ASN A 65 -5.34 16.71 -18.40
C ASN A 65 -3.83 16.83 -18.42
N GLY A 66 -3.13 15.96 -19.13
CA GLY A 66 -1.68 15.97 -19.21
C GLY A 66 -0.99 15.36 -18.00
N GLN A 67 -1.73 14.69 -17.12
CA GLN A 67 -1.14 14.03 -15.97
C GLN A 67 -0.65 12.64 -16.36
N PRO A 68 0.60 12.27 -15.99
CA PRO A 68 1.12 10.95 -16.35
C PRO A 68 0.33 9.84 -15.67
N TYR A 69 0.09 8.76 -16.40
CA TYR A 69 -0.38 7.53 -15.80
C TYR A 69 0.79 6.84 -15.10
N LEU A 70 0.50 6.14 -14.02
CA LEU A 70 1.52 5.36 -13.33
C LEU A 70 1.83 4.10 -14.12
N ARG A 71 3.12 3.81 -14.26
CA ARG A 71 3.60 2.63 -14.99
C ARG A 71 4.50 1.75 -14.12
N THR A 72 5.06 2.32 -13.06
CA THR A 72 5.99 1.63 -12.20
C THR A 72 5.65 1.94 -10.75
N LEU A 73 5.75 0.93 -9.91
CA LEU A 73 5.59 1.06 -8.47
C LEU A 73 6.85 0.50 -7.81
N VAL A 74 7.47 1.31 -6.95
CA VAL A 74 8.66 0.90 -6.20
C VAL A 74 8.26 0.84 -4.73
N LEU A 75 8.44 -0.32 -4.12
CA LEU A 75 8.17 -0.53 -2.71
C LEU A 75 9.51 -0.68 -1.99
N SER A 76 9.74 0.12 -0.98
CA SER A 76 10.99 0.11 -0.23
C SER A 76 10.72 0.23 1.27
N GLY A 77 11.73 0.00 2.07
CA GLY A 77 11.66 0.15 3.51
C GLY A 77 12.66 1.17 4.01
N ARG A 78 12.22 2.07 4.87
CA ARG A 78 13.10 3.06 5.48
C ARG A 78 14.03 2.36 6.47
N GLY A 79 15.28 2.81 6.51
CA GLY A 79 16.28 2.25 7.41
C GLY A 79 16.91 0.98 6.87
N LYS A 80 17.38 0.11 7.77
CA LYS A 80 18.17 -1.06 7.42
C LYS A 80 17.34 -2.24 6.94
N HIS A 81 16.07 -2.29 7.29
CA HIS A 81 15.20 -3.42 7.02
C HIS A 81 14.08 -3.03 6.06
N PHE A 82 13.83 -3.87 5.08
CA PHE A 82 12.70 -3.66 4.19
C PHE A 82 11.40 -3.85 4.97
N CYS A 83 11.19 -5.04 5.51
CA CYS A 83 9.97 -5.38 6.25
C CYS A 83 10.25 -6.62 7.10
N ALA A 84 9.91 -6.56 8.39
CA ALA A 84 10.12 -7.67 9.30
C ALA A 84 8.96 -8.68 9.32
N GLY A 85 7.95 -8.47 8.48
CA GLY A 85 6.78 -9.33 8.45
C GLY A 85 5.64 -8.80 9.30
N ALA A 86 4.77 -9.68 9.77
CA ALA A 86 3.63 -9.28 10.59
C ALA A 86 4.08 -8.81 11.97
N ASP A 87 3.41 -7.78 12.47
CA ASP A 87 3.70 -7.24 13.79
C ASP A 87 3.38 -8.28 14.88
N ILE A 88 4.28 -8.42 15.86
CA ILE A 88 4.11 -9.40 16.93
C ILE A 88 2.85 -9.14 17.75
N ASN A 89 2.57 -7.87 18.03
CA ASN A 89 1.37 -7.52 18.79
C ASN A 89 0.12 -7.86 18.00
N MET A 90 0.12 -7.65 16.69
CA MET A 90 -0.99 -8.04 15.82
C MET A 90 -1.19 -9.55 15.83
N MET A 91 -0.10 -10.32 15.80
CA MET A 91 -0.17 -11.78 15.85
C MET A 91 -0.70 -12.26 17.21
N ARG A 92 -0.29 -11.61 18.30
CA ARG A 92 -0.80 -11.92 19.63
C ARG A 92 -2.28 -11.64 19.72
N ASP A 93 -2.72 -10.49 19.20
CA ASP A 93 -4.14 -10.14 19.20
C ASP A 93 -4.94 -11.12 18.36
N ALA A 94 -4.39 -11.59 17.25
CA ALA A 94 -5.05 -12.60 16.41
C ALA A 94 -5.27 -13.91 17.18
N GLY A 95 -4.37 -14.26 18.10
CA GLY A 95 -4.52 -15.44 18.94
C GLY A 95 -5.70 -15.35 19.89
N ALA A 96 -6.14 -14.13 20.24
CA ALA A 96 -7.28 -13.88 21.09
C ALA A 96 -8.57 -13.62 20.30
N ASN A 97 -8.49 -13.55 18.96
CA ASN A 97 -9.63 -13.25 18.11
C ASN A 97 -10.55 -14.45 17.96
N THR A 98 -11.81 -14.15 17.65
CA THR A 98 -12.75 -15.18 17.21
C THR A 98 -12.37 -15.68 15.81
N PRO A 99 -12.85 -16.88 15.40
CA PRO A 99 -12.63 -17.35 14.03
C PRO A 99 -13.10 -16.33 12.97
N GLU A 100 -14.19 -15.63 13.22
CA GLU A 100 -14.70 -14.61 12.30
C GLU A 100 -13.72 -13.44 12.17
N GLU A 101 -13.15 -13.00 13.28
CA GLU A 101 -12.17 -11.91 13.26
C GLU A 101 -10.90 -12.33 12.52
N ASN A 102 -10.45 -13.56 12.73
CA ASN A 102 -9.28 -14.09 12.03
C ASN A 102 -9.54 -14.20 10.52
N ARG A 103 -10.76 -14.57 10.13
CA ARG A 103 -11.14 -14.63 8.72
C ARG A 103 -11.06 -13.24 8.07
N LYS A 104 -11.54 -12.21 8.79
CA LYS A 104 -11.47 -10.84 8.29
C LYS A 104 -10.03 -10.37 8.15
N ASP A 105 -9.18 -10.73 9.08
CA ASP A 105 -7.76 -10.37 9.02
C ASP A 105 -7.09 -11.05 7.83
N SER A 106 -7.41 -12.32 7.58
CA SER A 106 -6.89 -13.05 6.43
C SER A 106 -7.34 -12.42 5.11
N GLU A 107 -8.60 -12.01 5.03
CA GLU A 107 -9.13 -11.33 3.85
C GLU A 107 -8.41 -10.02 3.60
N ARG A 108 -8.10 -9.29 4.66
CA ARG A 108 -7.37 -8.02 4.55
C ARG A 108 -5.96 -8.23 4.00
N LEU A 109 -5.26 -9.25 4.48
CA LEU A 109 -3.94 -9.60 3.96
C LEU A 109 -4.01 -10.02 2.50
N ASP A 110 -5.05 -10.78 2.16
CA ASP A 110 -5.28 -11.20 0.78
C ASP A 110 -5.48 -9.98 -0.14
N ARG A 111 -6.27 -9.02 0.29
CA ARG A 111 -6.46 -7.77 -0.46
C ARG A 111 -5.16 -7.01 -0.63
N LEU A 112 -4.33 -7.00 0.41
CA LEU A 112 -3.04 -6.32 0.35
C LEU A 112 -2.14 -6.93 -0.72
N PHE A 113 -1.97 -8.24 -0.68
CA PHE A 113 -1.08 -8.91 -1.63
C PHE A 113 -1.62 -8.93 -3.05
N ASN A 114 -2.93 -9.09 -3.20
CA ASN A 114 -3.54 -9.07 -4.53
C ASN A 114 -3.54 -7.66 -5.14
N GLY A 115 -3.56 -6.63 -4.30
CA GLY A 115 -3.48 -5.25 -4.76
C GLY A 115 -2.17 -4.92 -5.45
N LEU A 116 -1.12 -5.72 -5.19
CA LEU A 116 0.18 -5.51 -5.79
C LEU A 116 0.26 -6.01 -7.22
N TRP A 117 -0.59 -6.96 -7.57
CA TRP A 117 -0.67 -7.51 -8.92
C TRP A 117 -1.57 -6.64 -9.79
#